data_7ac4fa68705fead53ba8c822e34e751b
#
_entry.id   7ac4fa68705fead53ba8c822e34e751b
#
_cell.length_a   1.000
_cell.length_b   1.000
_cell.length_c   1.000
_cell.angle_alpha   90.00
_cell.angle_beta   90.00
_cell.angle_gamma   90.00
#
_symmetry.space_group_name_H-M   'P 1'
#
loop_
_entity.id
_entity.type
_entity.pdbx_description
1 polymer ?
#
loop_
_entity_poly.entity_id
_entity_poly.type
_entity_poly.pdbx_seq_one_letter_code
_entity_poly.pdbx_strand_id
1 'polypeptide(L)'
;QKRESKIMDHGKKLIKDAIKDGFIIRVYYEDDYEPAYVGTNLSKAWDDATACDCSSIEFFKKDDQNNITEHGSAFLVHGNSPEETVADYTIGGYAEIWDNRQQA
;
A
#
# COMPACT_ATOMS: atom_id res chain seq x y z
N GLN A 1 -20.86 -22.90 -0.62
CA GLN A 1 -20.41 -22.41 -0.60
C GLN A 1 -20.05 -21.67 -1.03
N LYS A 2 -19.98 -21.42 -1.16
CA LYS A 2 -19.53 -20.71 -1.65
C LYS A 2 -18.57 -20.20 -1.62
N ARG A 3 -18.06 -20.45 -2.07
CA ARG A 3 -17.13 -19.85 -2.06
C ARG A 3 -17.10 -18.79 -2.68
N GLU A 4 -17.29 -18.08 -2.35
CA GLU A 4 -17.11 -17.15 -3.15
C GLU A 4 -15.88 -16.72 -3.16
N SER A 5 -15.38 -16.46 -4.18
CA SER A 5 -14.11 -16.01 -4.19
C SER A 5 -14.11 -14.67 -3.69
N LYS A 6 -13.36 -14.41 -2.74
CA LYS A 6 -13.17 -13.16 -2.30
C LYS A 6 -12.13 -12.52 -3.08
N ILE A 7 -12.43 -11.48 -3.76
CA ILE A 7 -11.42 -10.66 -4.44
C ILE A 7 -10.74 -9.84 -3.38
N MET A 8 -9.45 -10.03 -3.20
CA MET A 8 -8.69 -9.23 -2.25
C MET A 8 -8.64 -7.80 -2.76
N ASP A 9 -8.87 -6.83 -1.87
CA ASP A 9 -8.76 -5.42 -2.22
C ASP A 9 -7.38 -5.13 -2.79
N HIS A 10 -7.30 -4.42 -3.90
CA HIS A 10 -6.02 -4.13 -4.54
C HIS A 10 -5.09 -3.32 -3.66
N GLY A 11 -5.63 -2.42 -2.84
CA GLY A 11 -4.79 -1.68 -1.89
C GLY A 11 -4.15 -2.60 -0.89
N LYS A 12 -4.93 -3.55 -0.35
CA LYS A 12 -4.41 -4.52 0.60
C LYS A 12 -3.38 -5.43 -0.07
N LYS A 13 -3.65 -5.85 -1.29
CA LYS A 13 -2.71 -6.71 -2.03
C LYS A 13 -1.41 -5.98 -2.31
N LEU A 14 -1.48 -4.70 -2.67
CA LEU A 14 -0.29 -3.89 -2.91
C LEU A 14 0.58 -3.84 -1.65
N ILE A 15 -0.03 -3.56 -0.50
CA ILE A 15 0.71 -3.52 0.77
C ILE A 15 1.31 -4.89 1.09
N LYS A 16 0.52 -5.95 0.92
CA LYS A 16 0.98 -7.30 1.20
C LYS A 16 2.19 -7.65 0.34
N ASP A 17 2.11 -7.37 -0.96
CA ASP A 17 3.19 -7.71 -1.88
C ASP A 17 4.42 -6.85 -1.62
N ALA A 18 4.24 -5.59 -1.26
CA ALA A 18 5.37 -4.72 -0.93
C ALA A 18 6.11 -5.24 0.31
N ILE A 19 5.38 -5.64 1.34
CA ILE A 19 6.00 -6.21 2.53
C ILE A 19 6.77 -7.48 2.16
N LYS A 20 6.17 -8.32 1.34
CA LYS A 20 6.81 -9.56 0.92
C LYS A 20 8.08 -9.26 0.13
N ASP A 21 8.11 -8.18 -0.61
CA ASP A 21 9.26 -7.77 -1.40
C ASP A 21 10.29 -6.98 -0.60
N GLY A 22 10.09 -6.83 0.71
CA GLY A 22 11.10 -6.24 1.59
C GLY A 22 10.90 -4.78 1.93
N PHE A 23 9.77 -4.20 1.54
CA PHE A 23 9.50 -2.80 1.83
C PHE A 23 8.93 -2.62 3.23
N ILE A 24 9.22 -1.46 3.81
CA ILE A 24 8.57 -0.98 5.02
C ILE A 24 7.44 -0.07 4.57
N ILE A 25 6.32 -0.12 5.28
CA ILE A 25 5.12 0.61 4.90
C ILE A 25 4.87 1.74 5.89
N ARG A 26 4.56 2.92 5.39
CA ARG A 26 4.00 4.01 6.19
C ARG A 26 2.59 4.28 5.70
N VAL A 27 1.67 4.45 6.63
CA VAL A 27 0.28 4.75 6.32
C VAL A 27 -0.05 6.13 6.87
N TYR A 28 -0.63 6.99 6.04
CA TYR A 28 -1.03 8.34 6.45
C TYR A 28 -2.52 8.49 6.26
N TYR A 29 -3.18 9.08 7.26
CA TYR A 29 -4.56 9.51 7.06
C TYR A 29 -4.57 10.74 6.18
N GLU A 30 -5.70 10.98 5.54
CA GLU A 30 -5.86 12.17 4.74
C GLU A 30 -5.54 13.40 5.58
N ASP A 31 -4.73 14.30 5.07
CA ASP A 31 -4.38 15.58 5.73
C ASP A 31 -3.43 15.48 6.91
N ASP A 32 -2.96 14.31 7.28
CA ASP A 32 -1.99 14.18 8.37
C ASP A 32 -0.57 14.17 7.82
N TYR A 33 0.33 14.82 8.57
CA TYR A 33 1.74 14.85 8.20
C TYR A 33 2.54 13.72 8.83
N GLU A 34 2.02 13.11 9.89
CA GLU A 34 2.73 12.03 10.56
C GLU A 34 2.05 10.72 10.26
N PRO A 35 2.83 9.65 10.08
CA PRO A 35 2.22 8.38 9.75
C PRO A 35 1.41 7.81 10.91
N ALA A 36 0.25 7.26 10.59
CA ALA A 36 -0.54 6.52 11.56
C ALA A 36 0.07 5.17 11.85
N TYR A 37 0.84 4.64 10.91
CA TYR A 37 1.49 3.35 11.07
C TYR A 37 2.81 3.33 10.31
N VAL A 38 3.82 2.69 10.88
CA VAL A 38 5.09 2.42 10.20
C VAL A 38 5.49 1.00 10.56
N GLY A 39 5.72 0.15 9.60
CA GLY A 39 6.16 -1.19 9.87
C GLY A 39 5.89 -2.16 8.74
N THR A 40 5.88 -3.45 9.09
CA THR A 40 5.71 -4.52 8.11
C THR A 40 4.60 -5.51 8.48
N ASN A 41 3.66 -5.09 9.33
CA ASN A 41 2.54 -5.94 9.71
C ASN A 41 1.35 -5.58 8.84
N LEU A 42 0.95 -6.50 7.95
CA LEU A 42 -0.11 -6.24 6.99
C LEU A 42 -1.42 -5.90 7.68
N SER A 43 -1.79 -6.66 8.70
CA SER A 43 -3.08 -6.46 9.36
C SER A 43 -3.18 -5.07 9.97
N LYS A 44 -2.12 -4.63 10.66
CA LYS A 44 -2.12 -3.31 11.28
C LYS A 44 -2.05 -2.20 10.25
N ALA A 45 -1.25 -2.38 9.20
CA ALA A 45 -1.18 -1.39 8.14
C ALA A 45 -2.54 -1.22 7.48
N TRP A 46 -3.23 -2.32 7.21
CA TRP A 46 -4.52 -2.27 6.55
C TRP A 46 -5.60 -1.68 7.47
N ASP A 47 -5.57 -2.01 8.77
CA ASP A 47 -6.51 -1.42 9.72
C ASP A 47 -6.38 0.10 9.73
N ASP A 48 -5.15 0.60 9.74
CA ASP A 48 -4.95 2.04 9.71
C ASP A 48 -5.28 2.65 8.36
N ALA A 49 -4.96 1.96 7.27
CA ALA A 49 -5.26 2.47 5.94
C ALA A 49 -6.76 2.63 5.73
N THR A 50 -7.57 1.75 6.33
CA THR A 50 -9.02 1.78 6.14
C THR A 50 -9.76 2.54 7.23
N ALA A 51 -9.03 3.20 8.12
CA ALA A 51 -9.66 3.96 9.21
C ALA A 51 -10.35 5.22 8.70
N CYS A 52 -10.04 5.68 7.49
CA CYS A 52 -10.73 6.81 6.88
C CYS A 52 -10.98 6.49 5.41
N ASP A 53 -11.71 7.39 4.74
CA ASP A 53 -12.16 7.13 3.37
C ASP A 53 -11.01 7.07 2.37
N CYS A 54 -9.96 7.80 2.64
CA CYS A 54 -8.78 7.85 1.78
C CYS A 54 -7.54 7.78 2.64
N SER A 55 -6.49 7.19 2.11
CA SER A 55 -5.21 7.13 2.82
C SER A 55 -4.07 7.17 1.81
N SER A 56 -2.90 7.58 2.27
CA SER A 56 -1.69 7.54 1.47
C SER A 56 -0.76 6.48 2.05
N ILE A 57 -0.13 5.72 1.19
CA ILE A 57 0.79 4.67 1.58
C ILE A 57 2.15 5.01 0.99
N GLU A 58 3.19 4.91 1.80
CA GLU A 58 4.56 5.01 1.31
C GLU A 58 5.25 3.67 1.47
N PHE A 59 6.07 3.34 0.50
CA PHE A 59 6.89 2.14 0.51
C PHE A 59 8.34 2.56 0.50
N PHE A 60 9.16 2.00 1.37
CA PHE A 60 10.58 2.33 1.33
C PHE A 60 11.43 1.18 1.81
N LYS A 61 12.67 1.16 1.35
CA LYS A 61 13.68 0.23 1.82
C LYS A 61 14.84 1.03 2.37
N LYS A 62 15.57 0.43 3.30
CA LYS A 62 16.75 1.05 3.90
C LYS A 62 17.93 0.11 3.76
N ASP A 63 19.12 0.68 3.65
CA ASP A 63 20.35 -0.10 3.66
C ASP A 63 20.82 -0.28 5.09
N ASP A 64 21.99 -0.90 5.27
CA ASP A 64 22.56 -1.18 6.57
C ASP A 64 22.90 0.09 7.36
N GLN A 65 23.03 1.20 6.66
CA GLN A 65 23.37 2.48 7.29
C GLN A 65 22.12 3.34 7.52
N ASN A 66 20.95 2.72 7.36
CA ASN A 66 19.68 3.38 7.60
C ASN A 66 19.32 4.46 6.56
N ASN A 67 19.94 4.39 5.39
CA ASN A 67 19.61 5.29 4.29
C ASN A 67 18.49 4.70 3.44
N ILE A 68 17.58 5.55 2.99
CA ILE A 68 16.49 5.09 2.13
C ILE A 68 17.05 4.84 0.74
N THR A 69 16.89 3.63 0.22
CA THR A 69 17.43 3.25 -1.08
C THR A 69 16.35 3.12 -2.15
N GLU A 70 15.10 2.87 -1.76
CA GLU A 70 13.98 2.80 -2.69
C GLU A 70 12.79 3.43 -2.02
N HIS A 71 11.96 4.11 -2.79
CA HIS A 71 10.81 4.81 -2.25
C HIS A 71 9.74 4.91 -3.31
N GLY A 72 8.50 4.87 -2.89
CA GLY A 72 7.35 5.09 -3.76
C GLY A 72 6.13 5.32 -2.90
N SER A 73 5.05 5.76 -3.51
CA SER A 73 3.82 6.00 -2.78
C SER A 73 2.61 5.67 -3.63
N ALA A 74 1.48 5.48 -2.98
CA ALA A 74 0.21 5.25 -3.63
C ALA A 74 -0.89 5.92 -2.81
N PHE A 75 -1.95 6.32 -3.50
CA PHE A 75 -3.11 6.93 -2.87
C PHE A 75 -4.26 5.94 -2.98
N LEU A 76 -4.91 5.65 -1.86
CA LEU A 76 -5.98 4.69 -1.79
C LEU A 76 -7.31 5.38 -1.53
N VAL A 77 -8.33 4.99 -2.30
CA VAL A 77 -9.69 5.51 -2.11
C VAL A 77 -10.57 4.31 -1.79
N HIS A 78 -11.02 4.23 -0.55
CA HIS A 78 -11.69 3.04 -0.04
C HIS A 78 -13.16 2.96 -0.41
N GLY A 79 -13.72 4.03 -0.99
CA GLY A 79 -15.07 3.99 -1.50
C GLY A 79 -15.18 3.39 -2.90
N ASN A 80 -14.04 3.15 -3.56
CA ASN A 80 -14.03 2.53 -4.88
C ASN A 80 -14.22 1.01 -4.75
N SER A 81 -14.45 0.34 -5.87
CA SER A 81 -14.50 -1.11 -5.86
C SER A 81 -13.14 -1.68 -5.44
N PRO A 82 -13.08 -2.92 -4.95
CA PRO A 82 -11.81 -3.50 -4.51
C PRO A 82 -10.72 -3.48 -5.58
N GLU A 83 -11.07 -3.57 -6.85
CA GLU A 83 -10.09 -3.56 -7.93
C GLU A 83 -9.58 -2.16 -8.23
N GLU A 84 -10.25 -1.13 -7.70
CA GLU A 84 -9.93 0.26 -8.02
C GLU A 84 -9.54 1.08 -6.80
N THR A 85 -9.21 0.40 -5.70
CA THR A 85 -8.82 1.09 -4.47
C THR A 85 -7.56 1.92 -4.67
N VAL A 86 -6.60 1.41 -5.44
CA VAL A 86 -5.38 2.16 -5.74
C VAL A 86 -5.72 3.19 -6.81
N ALA A 87 -5.92 4.43 -6.39
CA ALA A 87 -6.40 5.48 -7.29
C ALA A 87 -5.25 6.18 -8.01
N ASP A 88 -4.08 6.23 -7.40
CA ASP A 88 -2.94 6.92 -7.99
C ASP A 88 -1.66 6.37 -7.36
N TYR A 89 -0.52 6.59 -8.00
CA TYR A 89 0.77 6.19 -7.45
C TYR A 89 1.90 6.99 -8.11
N THR A 90 3.06 6.98 -7.44
CA THR A 90 4.24 7.67 -7.96
C THR A 90 4.79 6.92 -9.18
N ILE A 91 4.98 7.63 -10.26
CA ILE A 91 5.58 7.08 -11.48
C ILE A 91 7.03 6.71 -11.18
N GLY A 92 7.41 5.53 -11.62
CA GLY A 92 8.77 5.03 -11.41
C GLY A 92 9.00 4.32 -10.09
N GLY A 93 7.99 4.26 -9.22
CA GLY A 93 8.13 3.59 -7.94
C GLY A 93 7.59 2.18 -7.96
N TYR A 94 7.60 1.56 -6.77
CA TYR A 94 7.18 0.16 -6.64
C TYR A 94 5.75 -0.05 -7.08
N ALA A 95 4.86 0.89 -6.76
CA ALA A 95 3.44 0.69 -7.06
C ALA A 95 3.19 0.58 -8.57
N GLU A 96 3.92 1.34 -9.36
CA GLU A 96 3.80 1.24 -10.81
C GLU A 96 4.28 -0.13 -11.30
N ILE A 97 5.41 -0.59 -10.79
CA ILE A 97 5.94 -1.89 -11.15
C ILE A 97 4.93 -2.98 -10.76
N TRP A 98 4.39 -2.87 -9.57
CA TRP A 98 3.39 -3.82 -9.08
C TRP A 98 2.14 -3.83 -9.97
N ASP A 99 1.66 -2.64 -10.34
CA ASP A 99 0.45 -2.53 -11.16
C ASP A 99 0.66 -3.18 -12.52
N ASN A 100 1.83 -2.97 -13.11
CA ASN A 100 2.15 -3.59 -14.39
C ASN A 100 2.18 -5.11 -14.29
N ARG A 101 2.63 -5.67 -13.17
CA ARG A 101 2.59 -7.11 -12.97
C ARG A 101 1.16 -7.64 -12.93
N GLN A 102 0.23 -6.87 -12.34
CA GLN A 102 -1.16 -7.32 -12.24
C GLN A 102 -1.83 -7.38 -13.61
N GLN A 103 -1.33 -6.64 -14.56
CA GLN A 103 -1.91 -6.58 -15.88
C GLN A 103 -1.25 -7.54 -16.86
N ALA A 104 -0.22 -8.21 -16.44
CA ALA A 104 0.52 -9.12 -17.32
C ALA A 104 -0.23 -10.43 -17.55
#